data_c454dc9de46695e8c5f514b138d083b0
#
_entry.id   c454dc9de46695e8c5f514b138d083b0
#
_cell.length_a   1.000
_cell.length_b   1.000
_cell.length_c   1.000
_cell.angle_alpha   90.00
_cell.angle_beta   90.00
_cell.angle_gamma   90.00
#
_symmetry.space_group_name_H-M   'P 1'
#
loop_
_entity.id
_entity.type
_entity.pdbx_description
1 polymer ?
#
loop_
_entity_poly.entity_id
_entity_poly.type
_entity_poly.pdbx_seq_one_letter_code
_entity_poly.pdbx_strand_id
1 'polypeptide(L)'
;MVAGYLDILRARHAVRLLVGTLVGRLPNATAAIAIVLFVRAEGGSYSLAGALAAVYGVANALGQPVLGRLVDLHGQPRVQLPAAVLSALAMAVFAFAGTGTAVLAYVAVGAAGLFTPPLEGGLRALWPSVLGKEDQVHTAYAMDAVAQEVMFTVGPLLVTVCVSLWSPQAALLVLNGVGVLGALSVVVSPPSRAWRSAPREAHWLGALRSGGLLALLGAFLFVGMALGSITVASVPYADEHGGDAVYGWLMAALGLGALVGGAVYGARRWAGEPARRLRLLVALLAVCYLPLMLMPGAVSMVLLTVLAGVFLAPCIACAFVLVDVHAPRGTVTEAFSWLVTTFTVGASVGTGLAGPVVEHGGALWGFAVPGAAGFVSLLVLACTGRVLAAPARGAVVAASSENDPNRAVEPRFSSGHQA
;
A
#
# COMPACT_ATOMS: atom_id res chain seq x y z
N MET A 1 -8.48 22.91 7.53
CA MET A 1 -7.92 21.89 6.63
C MET A 1 -6.43 21.64 6.90
N VAL A 2 -5.56 22.66 6.81
CA VAL A 2 -4.10 22.49 6.99
C VAL A 2 -3.70 22.17 8.44
N ALA A 3 -4.47 22.58 9.43
CA ALA A 3 -4.16 22.38 10.85
C ALA A 3 -3.98 20.89 11.24
N GLY A 4 -4.83 19.99 10.77
CA GLY A 4 -4.72 18.57 11.12
C GLY A 4 -3.44 17.89 10.63
N TYR A 5 -2.99 18.20 9.41
CA TYR A 5 -1.71 17.70 8.88
C TYR A 5 -0.51 18.31 9.60
N LEU A 6 -0.57 19.61 9.92
CA LEU A 6 0.48 20.28 10.68
C LEU A 6 0.61 19.72 12.09
N ASP A 7 -0.50 19.38 12.74
CA ASP A 7 -0.48 18.75 14.07
C ASP A 7 0.21 17.39 14.06
N ILE A 8 -0.01 16.58 13.01
CA ILE A 8 0.70 15.30 12.83
C ILE A 8 2.20 15.55 12.62
N LEU A 9 2.56 16.48 11.72
CA LEU A 9 3.96 16.79 11.44
C LEU A 9 4.70 17.39 12.64
N ARG A 10 3.99 18.03 13.57
CA ARG A 10 4.54 18.53 14.84
C ARG A 10 4.69 17.45 15.90
N ALA A 11 4.03 16.30 15.75
CA ALA A 11 4.19 15.22 16.70
C ALA A 11 5.64 14.70 16.71
N ARG A 12 6.14 14.41 17.90
CA ARG A 12 7.54 13.98 18.09
C ARG A 12 7.80 12.71 17.28
N HIS A 13 8.83 12.73 16.46
CA HIS A 13 9.27 11.64 15.56
C HIS A 13 8.40 11.41 14.31
N ALA A 14 7.22 12.03 14.15
CA ALA A 14 6.30 11.76 13.03
C ALA A 14 6.95 12.05 11.67
N VAL A 15 7.59 13.20 11.50
CA VAL A 15 8.30 13.57 10.25
C VAL A 15 9.41 12.56 9.94
N ARG A 16 10.21 12.19 10.94
CA ARG A 16 11.29 11.22 10.75
C ARG A 16 10.77 9.85 10.31
N LEU A 17 9.70 9.37 10.93
CA LEU A 17 9.07 8.10 10.59
C LEU A 17 8.48 8.15 9.18
N LEU A 18 7.76 9.23 8.84
CA LEU A 18 7.16 9.40 7.52
C LEU A 18 8.22 9.48 6.43
N VAL A 19 9.17 10.42 6.54
CA VAL A 19 10.22 10.62 5.53
C VAL A 19 11.12 9.39 5.44
N GLY A 20 11.52 8.80 6.57
CA GLY A 20 12.32 7.58 6.58
C GLY A 20 11.60 6.41 5.89
N THR A 21 10.30 6.26 6.13
CA THR A 21 9.49 5.22 5.45
C THR A 21 9.39 5.51 3.96
N LEU A 22 9.11 6.74 3.52
CA LEU A 22 9.02 7.10 2.11
C LEU A 22 10.35 6.83 1.39
N VAL A 23 11.46 7.27 1.98
CA VAL A 23 12.81 7.00 1.44
C VAL A 23 13.10 5.49 1.43
N GLY A 24 12.73 4.77 2.48
CA GLY A 24 12.91 3.32 2.57
C GLY A 24 12.09 2.52 1.56
N ARG A 25 11.00 3.09 1.04
CA ARG A 25 10.10 2.50 0.03
C ARG A 25 10.55 2.76 -1.41
N LEU A 26 11.49 3.68 -1.65
CA LEU A 26 11.99 3.99 -2.99
C LEU A 26 12.40 2.75 -3.79
N PRO A 27 13.15 1.77 -3.25
CA PRO A 27 13.49 0.56 -3.98
C PRO A 27 12.27 -0.16 -4.52
N ASN A 28 11.23 -0.34 -3.68
CA ASN A 28 10.01 -1.03 -4.07
C ASN A 28 9.23 -0.28 -5.17
N ALA A 29 9.10 1.04 -5.04
CA ALA A 29 8.38 1.87 -6.00
C ALA A 29 9.09 1.97 -7.37
N THR A 30 10.39 1.74 -7.40
CA THR A 30 11.24 1.95 -8.58
C THR A 30 11.74 0.66 -9.22
N ALA A 31 11.66 -0.49 -8.50
CA ALA A 31 12.28 -1.74 -8.91
C ALA A 31 11.91 -2.18 -10.33
N ALA A 32 10.62 -2.20 -10.65
CA ALA A 32 10.15 -2.72 -11.94
C ALA A 32 10.78 -1.97 -13.12
N ILE A 33 10.75 -0.62 -13.08
CA ILE A 33 11.31 0.20 -14.16
C ILE A 33 12.84 0.16 -14.16
N ALA A 34 13.47 0.16 -12.98
CA ALA A 34 14.93 0.10 -12.88
C ALA A 34 15.49 -1.23 -13.42
N ILE A 35 14.83 -2.37 -13.11
CA ILE A 35 15.18 -3.68 -13.67
C ILE A 35 15.05 -3.67 -15.19
N VAL A 36 13.93 -3.15 -15.73
CA VAL A 36 13.72 -3.10 -17.18
C VAL A 36 14.79 -2.27 -17.88
N LEU A 37 15.09 -1.08 -17.38
CA LEU A 37 16.11 -0.21 -17.98
C LEU A 37 17.51 -0.82 -17.88
N PHE A 38 17.85 -1.48 -16.78
CA PHE A 38 19.12 -2.15 -16.61
C PHE A 38 19.29 -3.32 -17.59
N VAL A 39 18.29 -4.22 -17.68
CA VAL A 39 18.31 -5.37 -18.60
C VAL A 39 18.44 -4.90 -20.06
N ARG A 40 17.74 -3.81 -20.43
CA ARG A 40 17.80 -3.25 -21.77
C ARG A 40 19.17 -2.63 -22.07
N ALA A 41 19.79 -1.99 -21.08
CA ALA A 41 21.15 -1.45 -21.22
C ALA A 41 22.22 -2.54 -21.40
N GLU A 42 22.02 -3.71 -20.77
CA GLU A 42 22.85 -4.91 -20.95
C GLU A 42 22.57 -5.67 -22.27
N GLY A 43 21.71 -5.14 -23.15
CA GLY A 43 21.35 -5.78 -24.42
C GLY A 43 20.33 -6.94 -24.28
N GLY A 44 19.76 -7.15 -23.09
CA GLY A 44 18.73 -8.17 -22.87
C GLY A 44 17.40 -7.87 -23.58
N SER A 45 16.58 -8.88 -23.83
CA SER A 45 15.27 -8.73 -24.47
C SER A 45 14.24 -8.06 -23.56
N TYR A 46 13.19 -7.46 -24.12
CA TYR A 46 12.04 -6.97 -23.35
C TYR A 46 11.32 -8.10 -22.61
N SER A 47 11.29 -9.31 -23.18
CA SER A 47 10.72 -10.49 -22.53
C SER A 47 11.48 -10.84 -21.25
N LEU A 48 12.83 -10.86 -21.28
CA LEU A 48 13.64 -11.10 -20.09
C LEU A 48 13.43 -9.99 -19.04
N ALA A 49 13.42 -8.74 -19.47
CA ALA A 49 13.20 -7.59 -18.59
C ALA A 49 11.85 -7.66 -17.88
N GLY A 50 10.78 -7.95 -18.63
CA GLY A 50 9.44 -8.13 -18.09
C GLY A 50 9.33 -9.34 -17.16
N ALA A 51 9.97 -10.46 -17.51
CA ALA A 51 9.98 -11.66 -16.67
C ALA A 51 10.69 -11.41 -15.31
N LEU A 52 11.84 -10.73 -15.32
CA LEU A 52 12.56 -10.37 -14.09
C LEU A 52 11.75 -9.38 -13.22
N ALA A 53 11.16 -8.35 -13.84
CA ALA A 53 10.27 -7.43 -13.10
C ALA A 53 9.06 -8.17 -12.48
N ALA A 54 8.47 -9.13 -13.20
CA ALA A 54 7.38 -9.95 -12.69
C ALA A 54 7.84 -10.85 -11.52
N VAL A 55 9.01 -11.47 -11.62
CA VAL A 55 9.60 -12.27 -10.52
C VAL A 55 9.81 -11.42 -9.27
N TYR A 56 10.35 -10.19 -9.43
CA TYR A 56 10.44 -9.25 -8.31
C TYR A 56 9.08 -8.99 -7.66
N GLY A 57 8.07 -8.65 -8.48
CA GLY A 57 6.72 -8.32 -8.00
C GLY A 57 6.05 -9.49 -7.27
N VAL A 58 6.13 -10.72 -7.82
CA VAL A 58 5.59 -11.93 -7.19
C VAL A 58 6.32 -12.24 -5.89
N ALA A 59 7.64 -12.18 -5.88
CA ALA A 59 8.45 -12.43 -4.68
C ALA A 59 8.15 -11.40 -3.59
N ASN A 60 8.00 -10.11 -3.96
CA ASN A 60 7.58 -9.06 -3.03
C ASN A 60 6.18 -9.32 -2.46
N ALA A 61 5.22 -9.70 -3.30
CA ALA A 61 3.86 -10.02 -2.87
C ALA A 61 3.83 -11.18 -1.84
N LEU A 62 4.69 -12.18 -2.00
CA LEU A 62 4.85 -13.28 -1.05
C LEU A 62 5.63 -12.85 0.21
N GLY A 63 6.66 -12.04 0.05
CA GLY A 63 7.53 -11.58 1.12
C GLY A 63 6.85 -10.63 2.11
N GLN A 64 6.02 -9.72 1.62
CA GLN A 64 5.38 -8.68 2.43
C GLN A 64 4.58 -9.23 3.63
N PRO A 65 3.64 -10.19 3.48
CA PRO A 65 2.91 -10.73 4.61
C PRO A 65 3.79 -11.56 5.55
N VAL A 66 4.75 -12.30 5.01
CA VAL A 66 5.69 -13.12 5.81
C VAL A 66 6.56 -12.23 6.68
N LEU A 67 7.17 -11.19 6.09
CA LEU A 67 7.98 -10.22 6.82
C LEU A 67 7.12 -9.39 7.78
N GLY A 68 5.88 -9.02 7.41
CA GLY A 68 4.93 -8.36 8.29
C GLY A 68 4.65 -9.19 9.54
N ARG A 69 4.42 -10.49 9.37
CA ARG A 69 4.26 -11.44 10.48
C ARG A 69 5.50 -11.54 11.37
N LEU A 70 6.69 -11.58 10.76
CA LEU A 70 7.95 -11.60 11.51
C LEU A 70 8.16 -10.29 12.30
N VAL A 71 7.75 -9.14 11.75
CA VAL A 71 7.76 -7.86 12.46
C VAL A 71 6.86 -7.90 13.68
N ASP A 72 5.64 -8.43 13.54
CA ASP A 72 4.71 -8.58 14.67
C ASP A 72 5.25 -9.52 15.75
N LEU A 73 6.03 -10.55 15.40
CA LEU A 73 6.61 -11.50 16.33
C LEU A 73 7.90 -10.99 17.02
N HIS A 74 8.80 -10.33 16.27
CA HIS A 74 10.16 -10.04 16.74
C HIS A 74 10.42 -8.54 16.94
N GLY A 75 9.49 -7.67 16.51
CA GLY A 75 9.64 -6.22 16.52
C GLY A 75 10.30 -5.67 15.24
N GLN A 76 10.03 -4.40 14.97
CA GLN A 76 10.43 -3.75 13.71
C GLN A 76 11.95 -3.77 13.44
N PRO A 77 12.84 -3.37 14.39
CA PRO A 77 14.27 -3.27 14.10
C PRO A 77 14.93 -4.59 13.71
N ARG A 78 14.46 -5.70 14.31
CA ARG A 78 15.07 -7.03 14.10
C ARG A 78 14.72 -7.64 12.75
N VAL A 79 13.69 -7.13 12.08
CA VAL A 79 13.20 -7.69 10.81
C VAL A 79 13.39 -6.71 9.67
N GLN A 80 12.95 -5.44 9.82
CA GLN A 80 12.94 -4.48 8.71
C GLN A 80 14.34 -4.11 8.23
N LEU A 81 15.32 -3.92 9.14
CA LEU A 81 16.67 -3.56 8.73
C LEU A 81 17.42 -4.73 8.06
N PRO A 82 17.46 -5.95 8.62
CA PRO A 82 18.03 -7.09 7.91
C PRO A 82 17.36 -7.34 6.55
N ALA A 83 16.04 -7.25 6.48
CA ALA A 83 15.31 -7.40 5.22
C ALA A 83 15.73 -6.34 4.19
N ALA A 84 15.82 -5.06 4.57
CA ALA A 84 16.29 -3.99 3.69
C ALA A 84 17.72 -4.25 3.17
N VAL A 85 18.61 -4.67 4.06
CA VAL A 85 19.99 -4.99 3.69
C VAL A 85 20.07 -6.19 2.76
N LEU A 86 19.33 -7.28 3.05
CA LEU A 86 19.29 -8.46 2.19
C LEU A 86 18.71 -8.15 0.81
N SER A 87 17.63 -7.35 0.74
CA SER A 87 17.06 -6.89 -0.52
C SER A 87 18.07 -6.06 -1.34
N ALA A 88 18.76 -5.12 -0.69
CA ALA A 88 19.77 -4.28 -1.35
C ALA A 88 20.99 -5.10 -1.80
N LEU A 89 21.47 -6.04 -1.00
CA LEU A 89 22.56 -6.94 -1.39
C LEU A 89 22.17 -7.83 -2.57
N ALA A 90 20.97 -8.40 -2.56
CA ALA A 90 20.47 -9.22 -3.66
C ALA A 90 20.36 -8.39 -4.94
N MET A 91 19.87 -7.14 -4.88
CA MET A 91 19.82 -6.24 -6.02
C MET A 91 21.23 -5.82 -6.48
N ALA A 92 22.20 -5.69 -5.57
CA ALA A 92 23.59 -5.43 -5.91
C ALA A 92 24.21 -6.64 -6.63
N VAL A 93 23.94 -7.88 -6.17
CA VAL A 93 24.37 -9.08 -6.89
C VAL A 93 23.80 -9.08 -8.31
N PHE A 94 22.55 -8.75 -8.51
CA PHE A 94 21.95 -8.62 -9.86
C PHE A 94 22.65 -7.54 -10.69
N ALA A 95 22.90 -6.35 -10.11
CA ALA A 95 23.52 -5.23 -10.81
C ALA A 95 24.97 -5.52 -11.23
N PHE A 96 25.73 -6.32 -10.47
CA PHE A 96 27.12 -6.67 -10.82
C PHE A 96 27.24 -7.95 -11.66
N ALA A 97 26.33 -8.92 -11.49
CA ALA A 97 26.34 -10.14 -12.29
C ALA A 97 25.74 -9.95 -13.68
N GLY A 98 24.91 -8.92 -13.86
CA GLY A 98 24.23 -8.64 -15.12
C GLY A 98 23.25 -9.73 -15.53
N THR A 99 22.99 -9.80 -16.83
CA THR A 99 22.06 -10.79 -17.43
C THR A 99 22.76 -12.03 -17.98
N GLY A 100 24.09 -12.11 -17.88
CA GLY A 100 24.89 -13.20 -18.45
C GLY A 100 24.58 -14.59 -17.91
N THR A 101 24.13 -14.69 -16.64
CA THR A 101 23.67 -15.94 -16.03
C THR A 101 22.22 -15.76 -15.62
N ALA A 102 21.30 -16.25 -16.47
CA ALA A 102 19.85 -16.11 -16.23
C ALA A 102 19.41 -16.61 -14.85
N VAL A 103 19.88 -17.77 -14.42
CA VAL A 103 19.53 -18.36 -13.10
C VAL A 103 19.92 -17.40 -11.97
N LEU A 104 21.13 -16.83 -12.00
CA LEU A 104 21.59 -15.90 -10.97
C LEU A 104 20.75 -14.61 -10.98
N ALA A 105 20.42 -14.08 -12.17
CA ALA A 105 19.56 -12.91 -12.31
C ALA A 105 18.17 -13.15 -11.68
N TYR A 106 17.52 -14.28 -11.99
CA TYR A 106 16.22 -14.63 -11.41
C TYR A 106 16.27 -14.84 -9.90
N VAL A 107 17.29 -15.53 -9.39
CA VAL A 107 17.46 -15.76 -7.94
C VAL A 107 17.72 -14.46 -7.21
N ALA A 108 18.61 -13.61 -7.74
CA ALA A 108 18.96 -12.34 -7.11
C ALA A 108 17.76 -11.36 -7.10
N VAL A 109 17.07 -11.21 -8.23
CA VAL A 109 15.89 -10.35 -8.32
C VAL A 109 14.73 -10.89 -7.47
N GLY A 110 14.52 -12.21 -7.46
CA GLY A 110 13.53 -12.86 -6.59
C GLY A 110 13.84 -12.65 -5.11
N ALA A 111 15.09 -12.83 -4.70
CA ALA A 111 15.52 -12.55 -3.33
C ALA A 111 15.35 -11.07 -2.96
N ALA A 112 15.69 -10.14 -3.85
CA ALA A 112 15.47 -8.71 -3.62
C ALA A 112 14.00 -8.37 -3.38
N GLY A 113 13.08 -8.95 -4.17
CA GLY A 113 11.64 -8.80 -3.97
C GLY A 113 11.18 -9.42 -2.65
N LEU A 114 11.58 -10.67 -2.37
CA LEU A 114 11.16 -11.42 -1.18
C LEU A 114 11.55 -10.72 0.13
N PHE A 115 12.74 -10.12 0.18
CA PHE A 115 13.25 -9.42 1.33
C PHE A 115 12.92 -7.92 1.35
N THR A 116 12.06 -7.41 0.48
CA THR A 116 11.59 -6.02 0.54
C THR A 116 10.90 -5.75 1.88
N PRO A 117 11.43 -4.82 2.71
CA PRO A 117 10.95 -4.65 4.08
C PRO A 117 9.53 -4.06 4.12
N PRO A 118 8.63 -4.54 5.02
CA PRO A 118 7.27 -4.05 5.17
C PRO A 118 7.22 -2.73 5.95
N LEU A 119 7.88 -1.69 5.45
CA LEU A 119 7.98 -0.38 6.11
C LEU A 119 6.63 0.32 6.21
N GLU A 120 5.76 0.13 5.21
CA GLU A 120 4.41 0.70 5.19
C GLU A 120 3.55 0.16 6.32
N GLY A 121 3.42 -1.16 6.41
CA GLY A 121 2.69 -1.83 7.49
C GLY A 121 3.26 -1.47 8.85
N GLY A 122 4.59 -1.41 8.95
CA GLY A 122 5.28 -0.99 10.17
C GLY A 122 4.97 0.44 10.59
N LEU A 123 4.98 1.41 9.66
CA LEU A 123 4.61 2.80 9.95
C LEU A 123 3.15 2.91 10.41
N ARG A 124 2.22 2.23 9.72
CA ARG A 124 0.80 2.23 10.08
C ARG A 124 0.56 1.66 11.47
N ALA A 125 1.29 0.61 11.83
CA ALA A 125 1.25 0.03 13.18
C ALA A 125 1.82 0.95 14.28
N LEU A 126 2.68 1.94 13.92
CA LEU A 126 3.22 2.92 14.84
C LEU A 126 2.30 4.11 15.12
N TRP A 127 1.44 4.50 14.18
CA TRP A 127 0.65 5.72 14.30
C TRP A 127 -0.18 5.80 15.59
N PRO A 128 -0.89 4.74 16.05
CA PRO A 128 -1.64 4.79 17.30
C PRO A 128 -0.77 5.10 18.52
N SER A 129 0.48 4.64 18.54
CA SER A 129 1.42 4.87 19.66
C SER A 129 2.09 6.25 19.61
N VAL A 130 2.19 6.86 18.42
CA VAL A 130 2.85 8.17 18.21
C VAL A 130 1.89 9.33 18.35
N LEU A 131 0.63 9.17 17.92
CA LEU A 131 -0.35 10.25 17.79
C LEU A 131 -1.41 10.20 18.89
N GLY A 132 -1.57 9.45 19.79
CA GLY A 132 -2.43 9.45 20.98
C GLY A 132 -3.92 9.79 20.79
N LYS A 133 -4.36 10.26 19.62
CA LYS A 133 -5.77 10.60 19.30
C LYS A 133 -6.21 9.89 18.04
N GLU A 134 -7.39 9.29 18.08
CA GLU A 134 -7.94 8.49 16.98
C GLU A 134 -8.14 9.32 15.69
N ASP A 135 -8.61 10.56 15.80
CA ASP A 135 -8.78 11.46 14.65
C ASP A 135 -7.45 11.82 13.96
N GLN A 136 -6.35 11.91 14.73
CA GLN A 136 -5.01 12.11 14.18
C GLN A 136 -4.51 10.85 13.46
N VAL A 137 -4.80 9.66 13.98
CA VAL A 137 -4.44 8.39 13.32
C VAL A 137 -5.16 8.25 11.97
N HIS A 138 -6.45 8.59 11.91
CA HIS A 138 -7.21 8.60 10.65
C HIS A 138 -6.61 9.56 9.63
N THR A 139 -6.21 10.76 10.07
CA THR A 139 -5.54 11.75 9.19
C THR A 139 -4.17 11.25 8.75
N ALA A 140 -3.42 10.55 9.61
CA ALA A 140 -2.13 9.95 9.25
C ALA A 140 -2.28 8.84 8.21
N TYR A 141 -3.32 8.02 8.28
CA TYR A 141 -3.61 7.02 7.24
C TYR A 141 -3.97 7.66 5.90
N ALA A 142 -4.71 8.78 5.90
CA ALA A 142 -4.97 9.53 4.69
C ALA A 142 -3.69 10.15 4.11
N MET A 143 -2.82 10.68 4.97
CA MET A 143 -1.52 11.22 4.56
C MET A 143 -0.61 10.13 3.96
N ASP A 144 -0.60 8.92 4.52
CA ASP A 144 0.16 7.80 3.98
C ASP A 144 -0.40 7.33 2.62
N ALA A 145 -1.74 7.30 2.45
CA ALA A 145 -2.36 7.00 1.17
C ALA A 145 -1.98 8.03 0.09
N VAL A 146 -2.01 9.34 0.41
CA VAL A 146 -1.55 10.41 -0.48
C VAL A 146 -0.06 10.26 -0.80
N ALA A 147 0.77 9.98 0.21
CA ALA A 147 2.20 9.79 0.03
C ALA A 147 2.52 8.59 -0.90
N GLN A 148 1.70 7.55 -0.85
CA GLN A 148 1.80 6.40 -1.76
C GLN A 148 1.58 6.81 -3.22
N GLU A 149 0.58 7.65 -3.51
CA GLU A 149 0.34 8.16 -4.87
C GLU A 149 1.50 9.02 -5.37
N VAL A 150 2.07 9.86 -4.49
CA VAL A 150 3.28 10.63 -4.80
C VAL A 150 4.44 9.70 -5.17
N MET A 151 4.64 8.62 -4.42
CA MET A 151 5.71 7.65 -4.68
C MET A 151 5.56 6.95 -6.04
N PHE A 152 4.36 6.58 -6.44
CA PHE A 152 4.10 5.99 -7.75
C PHE A 152 4.33 6.96 -8.90
N THR A 153 4.11 8.26 -8.68
CA THR A 153 4.34 9.31 -9.68
C THR A 153 5.83 9.69 -9.75
N VAL A 154 6.46 9.92 -8.60
CA VAL A 154 7.84 10.43 -8.50
C VAL A 154 8.87 9.32 -8.71
N GLY A 155 8.56 8.08 -8.31
CA GLY A 155 9.48 6.94 -8.41
C GLY A 155 10.06 6.73 -9.80
N PRO A 156 9.24 6.57 -10.86
CA PRO A 156 9.73 6.44 -12.24
C PRO A 156 10.61 7.62 -12.69
N LEU A 157 10.25 8.85 -12.32
CA LEU A 157 11.04 10.04 -12.62
C LEU A 157 12.40 10.01 -11.95
N LEU A 158 12.48 9.58 -10.69
CA LEU A 158 13.76 9.41 -9.99
C LEU A 158 14.66 8.39 -10.67
N VAL A 159 14.11 7.26 -11.11
CA VAL A 159 14.89 6.27 -11.89
C VAL A 159 15.44 6.90 -13.15
N THR A 160 14.60 7.58 -13.93
CA THR A 160 15.02 8.23 -15.18
C THR A 160 16.13 9.25 -14.94
N VAL A 161 16.00 10.06 -13.89
CA VAL A 161 17.04 11.02 -13.50
C VAL A 161 18.33 10.30 -13.09
N CYS A 162 18.26 9.27 -12.27
CA CYS A 162 19.46 8.50 -11.86
C CYS A 162 20.14 7.85 -13.07
N VAL A 163 19.37 7.29 -14.00
CA VAL A 163 19.90 6.67 -15.23
C VAL A 163 20.55 7.71 -16.13
N SER A 164 19.94 8.88 -16.30
CA SER A 164 20.49 9.95 -17.15
C SER A 164 21.75 10.61 -16.58
N LEU A 165 21.85 10.70 -15.25
CA LEU A 165 23.01 11.31 -14.58
C LEU A 165 24.20 10.33 -14.46
N TRP A 166 23.93 9.03 -14.33
CA TRP A 166 24.95 8.02 -14.08
C TRP A 166 24.84 6.83 -15.04
N SER A 167 24.10 5.79 -14.62
CA SER A 167 23.85 4.58 -15.43
C SER A 167 22.67 3.80 -14.84
N PRO A 168 22.05 2.87 -15.59
CA PRO A 168 21.04 1.97 -15.05
C PRO A 168 21.54 1.12 -13.88
N GLN A 169 22.79 0.67 -13.92
CA GLN A 169 23.44 -0.05 -12.82
C GLN A 169 23.55 0.82 -11.56
N ALA A 170 24.05 2.04 -11.71
CA ALA A 170 24.17 2.99 -10.60
C ALA A 170 22.79 3.35 -10.02
N ALA A 171 21.76 3.49 -10.84
CA ALA A 171 20.40 3.74 -10.38
C ALA A 171 19.91 2.60 -9.46
N LEU A 172 20.12 1.32 -9.84
CA LEU A 172 19.79 0.18 -8.99
C LEU A 172 20.51 0.26 -7.63
N LEU A 173 21.82 0.50 -7.65
CA LEU A 173 22.64 0.54 -6.42
C LEU A 173 22.29 1.72 -5.51
N VAL A 174 22.17 2.92 -6.09
CA VAL A 174 21.90 4.16 -5.34
C VAL A 174 20.50 4.11 -4.71
N LEU A 175 19.47 3.74 -5.49
CA LEU A 175 18.10 3.69 -4.96
C LEU A 175 17.95 2.65 -3.85
N ASN A 176 18.59 1.48 -3.99
CA ASN A 176 18.57 0.46 -2.93
C ASN A 176 19.40 0.90 -1.71
N GLY A 177 20.56 1.52 -1.89
CA GLY A 177 21.37 2.07 -0.81
C GLY A 177 20.61 3.16 -0.03
N VAL A 178 19.97 4.09 -0.73
CA VAL A 178 19.11 5.13 -0.14
C VAL A 178 17.93 4.50 0.61
N GLY A 179 17.35 3.43 0.06
CA GLY A 179 16.30 2.67 0.72
C GLY A 179 16.75 2.06 2.06
N VAL A 180 17.95 1.51 2.13
CA VAL A 180 18.53 1.01 3.40
C VAL A 180 18.71 2.14 4.42
N LEU A 181 19.18 3.33 3.99
CA LEU A 181 19.30 4.49 4.87
C LEU A 181 17.92 4.95 5.38
N GLY A 182 16.90 4.94 4.53
CA GLY A 182 15.51 5.19 4.94
C GLY A 182 15.03 4.20 5.99
N ALA A 183 15.19 2.90 5.75
CA ALA A 183 14.84 1.86 6.71
C ALA A 183 15.60 2.03 8.02
N LEU A 184 16.92 2.29 7.97
CA LEU A 184 17.74 2.55 9.15
C LEU A 184 17.21 3.74 9.96
N SER A 185 16.83 4.84 9.29
CA SER A 185 16.29 6.03 9.97
C SER A 185 15.01 5.72 10.76
N VAL A 186 14.15 4.82 10.23
CA VAL A 186 12.92 4.36 10.89
C VAL A 186 13.26 3.47 12.08
N VAL A 187 14.04 2.40 11.89
CA VAL A 187 14.26 1.37 12.91
C VAL A 187 15.09 1.86 14.10
N VAL A 188 15.95 2.88 13.90
CA VAL A 188 16.71 3.52 14.98
C VAL A 188 15.87 4.52 15.79
N SER A 189 14.65 4.88 15.28
CA SER A 189 13.77 5.79 16.00
C SER A 189 13.25 5.19 17.32
N PRO A 190 13.11 5.98 18.39
CA PRO A 190 12.59 5.48 19.67
C PRO A 190 11.22 4.78 19.56
N PRO A 191 10.23 5.30 18.80
CA PRO A 191 8.94 4.61 18.63
C PRO A 191 9.09 3.22 18.04
N SER A 192 9.89 3.06 16.96
CA SER A 192 10.10 1.76 16.31
C SER A 192 10.84 0.77 17.24
N ARG A 193 11.82 1.25 18.02
CA ARG A 193 12.58 0.41 18.96
C ARG A 193 11.74 -0.03 20.17
N ALA A 194 10.85 0.83 20.63
CA ALA A 194 9.97 0.54 21.77
C ALA A 194 8.74 -0.28 21.35
N TRP A 195 8.35 -0.22 20.07
CA TRP A 195 7.13 -0.88 19.60
C TRP A 195 7.19 -2.39 19.77
N ARG A 196 6.12 -2.93 20.32
CA ARG A 196 5.86 -4.37 20.43
C ARG A 196 4.40 -4.60 20.04
N SER A 197 4.19 -5.66 19.29
CA SER A 197 2.84 -6.11 19.00
C SER A 197 2.18 -6.62 20.29
N ALA A 198 0.85 -6.48 20.37
CA ALA A 198 0.08 -7.03 21.48
C ALA A 198 0.31 -8.55 21.58
N PRO A 199 0.14 -9.16 22.78
CA PRO A 199 0.21 -10.62 22.95
C PRO A 199 -0.70 -11.31 21.95
N ARG A 200 -0.13 -12.29 21.23
CA ARG A 200 -0.80 -12.99 20.13
C ARG A 200 -1.39 -14.31 20.63
N GLU A 201 -2.62 -14.60 20.19
CA GLU A 201 -3.11 -15.97 20.23
C GLU A 201 -2.39 -16.80 19.17
N ALA A 202 -1.79 -17.92 19.55
CA ALA A 202 -1.08 -18.79 18.63
C ALA A 202 -2.06 -19.39 17.61
N HIS A 203 -2.02 -18.91 16.38
CA HIS A 203 -2.83 -19.42 15.28
C HIS A 203 -2.04 -19.35 13.97
N TRP A 204 -2.04 -20.44 13.19
CA TRP A 204 -1.25 -20.53 11.96
C TRP A 204 -1.71 -19.58 10.86
N LEU A 205 -3.02 -19.26 10.78
CA LEU A 205 -3.59 -18.30 9.83
C LEU A 205 -3.22 -16.83 10.13
N GLY A 206 -2.71 -16.52 11.32
CA GLY A 206 -2.31 -15.17 11.66
C GLY A 206 -3.43 -14.14 11.48
N ALA A 207 -3.17 -13.10 10.68
CA ALA A 207 -4.13 -12.05 10.36
C ALA A 207 -5.36 -12.58 9.59
N LEU A 208 -5.18 -13.58 8.74
CA LEU A 208 -6.24 -14.13 7.87
C LEU A 208 -7.37 -14.87 8.63
N ARG A 209 -7.27 -15.04 9.94
CA ARG A 209 -8.38 -15.59 10.74
C ARG A 209 -9.57 -14.62 10.92
N SER A 210 -9.36 -13.33 10.61
CA SER A 210 -10.41 -12.31 10.72
C SER A 210 -11.28 -12.30 9.46
N GLY A 211 -12.58 -12.61 9.63
CA GLY A 211 -13.54 -12.50 8.53
C GLY A 211 -13.69 -11.07 8.00
N GLY A 212 -13.58 -10.05 8.87
CA GLY A 212 -13.59 -8.65 8.48
C GLY A 212 -12.38 -8.28 7.60
N LEU A 213 -11.19 -8.78 7.97
CA LEU A 213 -10.01 -8.59 7.15
C LEU A 213 -10.15 -9.30 5.80
N LEU A 214 -10.60 -10.55 5.76
CA LEU A 214 -10.82 -11.28 4.50
C LEU A 214 -11.80 -10.56 3.57
N ALA A 215 -12.86 -9.97 4.12
CA ALA A 215 -13.81 -9.16 3.36
C ALA A 215 -13.15 -7.92 2.74
N LEU A 216 -12.28 -7.24 3.50
CA LEU A 216 -11.49 -6.10 3.00
C LEU A 216 -10.52 -6.54 1.90
N LEU A 217 -9.79 -7.64 2.10
CA LEU A 217 -8.86 -8.18 1.10
C LEU A 217 -9.60 -8.52 -0.19
N GLY A 218 -10.75 -9.21 -0.09
CA GLY A 218 -11.59 -9.52 -1.25
C GLY A 218 -12.04 -8.27 -2.02
N ALA A 219 -12.48 -7.23 -1.32
CA ALA A 219 -12.88 -5.97 -1.95
C ALA A 219 -11.70 -5.25 -2.61
N PHE A 220 -10.55 -5.19 -1.92
CA PHE A 220 -9.37 -4.49 -2.40
C PHE A 220 -8.62 -5.20 -3.53
N LEU A 221 -8.81 -6.50 -3.70
CA LEU A 221 -8.41 -7.21 -4.92
C LEU A 221 -9.05 -6.56 -6.16
N PHE A 222 -10.33 -6.27 -6.10
CA PHE A 222 -11.06 -5.67 -7.22
C PHE A 222 -10.82 -4.17 -7.37
N VAL A 223 -10.55 -3.43 -6.28
CA VAL A 223 -10.09 -2.03 -6.38
C VAL A 223 -8.74 -1.97 -7.09
N GLY A 224 -7.80 -2.85 -6.73
CA GLY A 224 -6.52 -2.99 -7.43
C GLY A 224 -6.72 -3.37 -8.90
N MET A 225 -7.60 -4.35 -9.19
CA MET A 225 -7.92 -4.77 -10.56
C MET A 225 -8.44 -3.62 -11.41
N ALA A 226 -9.29 -2.76 -10.86
CA ALA A 226 -9.76 -1.56 -11.53
C ALA A 226 -8.59 -0.63 -11.89
N LEU A 227 -7.68 -0.37 -10.96
CA LEU A 227 -6.52 0.50 -11.20
C LEU A 227 -5.59 -0.08 -12.29
N GLY A 228 -5.27 -1.37 -12.22
CA GLY A 228 -4.41 -2.02 -13.20
C GLY A 228 -5.02 -2.04 -14.61
N SER A 229 -6.33 -2.20 -14.72
CA SER A 229 -7.02 -2.20 -16.02
C SER A 229 -7.09 -0.82 -16.68
N ILE A 230 -7.21 0.27 -15.89
CA ILE A 230 -7.19 1.64 -16.42
C ILE A 230 -5.87 1.93 -17.14
N THR A 231 -4.73 1.49 -16.58
CA THR A 231 -3.42 1.75 -17.18
C THR A 231 -3.30 1.13 -18.57
N VAL A 232 -3.83 -0.07 -18.78
CA VAL A 232 -3.81 -0.75 -20.08
C VAL A 232 -4.84 -0.17 -21.04
N ALA A 233 -6.08 0.09 -20.57
CA ALA A 233 -7.13 0.68 -21.40
C ALA A 233 -6.78 2.08 -21.93
N SER A 234 -5.94 2.82 -21.19
CA SER A 234 -5.51 4.16 -21.58
C SER A 234 -4.51 4.15 -22.75
N VAL A 235 -3.83 3.04 -23.05
CA VAL A 235 -2.84 2.97 -24.13
C VAL A 235 -3.50 3.15 -25.50
N PRO A 236 -4.44 2.30 -25.95
CA PRO A 236 -5.02 2.46 -27.29
C PRO A 236 -5.82 3.77 -27.43
N TYR A 237 -6.46 4.24 -26.37
CA TYR A 237 -7.08 5.56 -26.39
C TYR A 237 -6.06 6.67 -26.66
N ALA A 238 -4.90 6.61 -26.02
CA ALA A 238 -3.84 7.59 -26.20
C ALA A 238 -3.25 7.53 -27.63
N ASP A 239 -3.05 6.33 -28.18
CA ASP A 239 -2.55 6.14 -29.54
C ASP A 239 -3.45 6.83 -30.57
N GLU A 240 -4.77 6.81 -30.37
CA GLU A 240 -5.76 7.46 -31.25
C GLU A 240 -5.85 8.99 -31.04
N HIS A 241 -5.39 9.53 -29.90
CA HIS A 241 -5.63 10.93 -29.50
C HIS A 241 -4.36 11.76 -29.25
N GLY A 242 -3.17 11.27 -29.63
CA GLY A 242 -1.93 12.02 -29.51
C GLY A 242 -0.76 11.28 -28.84
N GLY A 243 -0.87 9.94 -28.72
CA GLY A 243 0.23 9.06 -28.34
C GLY A 243 0.68 9.21 -26.87
N ASP A 244 1.99 8.97 -26.65
CA ASP A 244 2.59 8.91 -25.31
C ASP A 244 2.32 10.13 -24.42
N ALA A 245 2.17 11.32 -25.03
CA ALA A 245 1.87 12.53 -24.28
C ALA A 245 0.49 12.47 -23.62
N VAL A 246 -0.53 12.00 -24.36
CA VAL A 246 -1.88 11.84 -23.82
C VAL A 246 -1.91 10.76 -22.76
N TYR A 247 -1.22 9.63 -22.96
CA TYR A 247 -1.07 8.62 -21.92
C TYR A 247 -0.48 9.19 -20.63
N GLY A 248 0.61 9.96 -20.75
CA GLY A 248 1.23 10.64 -19.61
C GLY A 248 0.27 11.58 -18.88
N TRP A 249 -0.52 12.37 -19.64
CA TRP A 249 -1.55 13.25 -19.05
C TRP A 249 -2.66 12.49 -18.33
N LEU A 250 -3.11 11.35 -18.86
CA LEU A 250 -4.12 10.52 -18.21
C LEU A 250 -3.59 9.94 -16.88
N MET A 251 -2.37 9.41 -16.86
CA MET A 251 -1.78 8.86 -15.63
C MET A 251 -1.52 9.95 -14.59
N ALA A 252 -1.04 11.13 -15.01
CA ALA A 252 -0.87 12.28 -14.13
C ALA A 252 -2.22 12.79 -13.59
N ALA A 253 -3.26 12.80 -14.41
CA ALA A 253 -4.62 13.19 -14.03
C ALA A 253 -5.22 12.25 -12.98
N LEU A 254 -5.04 10.94 -13.15
CA LEU A 254 -5.48 9.92 -12.19
C LEU A 254 -4.81 10.13 -10.82
N GLY A 255 -3.48 10.31 -10.83
CA GLY A 255 -2.69 10.61 -9.64
C GLY A 255 -3.09 11.94 -8.97
N LEU A 256 -3.31 12.99 -9.78
CA LEU A 256 -3.78 14.30 -9.27
C LEU A 256 -5.14 14.17 -8.58
N GLY A 257 -6.07 13.43 -9.18
CA GLY A 257 -7.37 13.12 -8.58
C GLY A 257 -7.21 12.45 -7.22
N ALA A 258 -6.36 11.42 -7.14
CA ALA A 258 -6.10 10.70 -5.89
C ALA A 258 -5.44 11.60 -4.83
N LEU A 259 -4.48 12.45 -5.21
CA LEU A 259 -3.86 13.44 -4.32
C LEU A 259 -4.88 14.41 -3.74
N VAL A 260 -5.70 15.02 -4.58
CA VAL A 260 -6.74 15.99 -4.17
C VAL A 260 -7.78 15.30 -3.27
N GLY A 261 -8.29 14.15 -3.70
CA GLY A 261 -9.28 13.39 -2.94
C GLY A 261 -8.75 12.95 -1.58
N GLY A 262 -7.53 12.43 -1.52
CA GLY A 262 -6.88 12.03 -0.28
C GLY A 262 -6.62 13.20 0.66
N ALA A 263 -6.13 14.34 0.13
CA ALA A 263 -5.91 15.55 0.90
C ALA A 263 -7.21 16.11 1.52
N VAL A 264 -8.29 16.15 0.74
CA VAL A 264 -9.61 16.60 1.22
C VAL A 264 -10.17 15.61 2.25
N TYR A 265 -10.04 14.30 2.00
CA TYR A 265 -10.49 13.27 2.92
C TYR A 265 -9.78 13.32 4.27
N GLY A 266 -8.45 13.41 4.29
CA GLY A 266 -7.66 13.46 5.51
C GLY A 266 -7.79 14.77 6.30
N ALA A 267 -8.16 15.86 5.62
CA ALA A 267 -8.39 17.15 6.26
C ALA A 267 -9.75 17.25 6.99
N ARG A 268 -10.65 16.29 6.79
CA ARG A 268 -12.01 16.29 7.35
C ARG A 268 -12.14 15.26 8.47
N ARG A 269 -12.74 15.65 9.57
CA ARG A 269 -13.16 14.72 10.62
C ARG A 269 -14.42 13.97 10.17
N TRP A 270 -14.34 12.66 10.20
CA TRP A 270 -15.43 11.80 9.76
C TRP A 270 -16.12 11.17 10.96
N ALA A 271 -17.40 11.51 11.15
CA ALA A 271 -18.25 10.83 12.10
C ALA A 271 -18.90 9.58 11.47
N GLY A 272 -19.25 8.61 12.28
CA GLY A 272 -19.99 7.42 11.86
C GLY A 272 -19.09 6.22 11.52
N GLU A 273 -19.74 5.14 11.12
CA GLU A 273 -19.15 3.82 10.91
C GLU A 273 -18.21 3.77 9.69
N PRO A 274 -16.92 3.39 9.86
CA PRO A 274 -15.98 3.33 8.76
C PRO A 274 -16.39 2.36 7.63
N ALA A 275 -17.04 1.23 7.97
CA ALA A 275 -17.48 0.24 6.97
C ALA A 275 -18.56 0.82 6.03
N ARG A 276 -19.51 1.62 6.54
CA ARG A 276 -20.49 2.31 5.72
C ARG A 276 -19.83 3.35 4.82
N ARG A 277 -18.86 4.07 5.35
CA ARG A 277 -18.09 5.07 4.61
C ARG A 277 -17.29 4.42 3.47
N LEU A 278 -16.61 3.30 3.74
CA LEU A 278 -15.88 2.57 2.70
C LEU A 278 -16.80 2.14 1.55
N ARG A 279 -17.98 1.61 1.87
CA ARG A 279 -18.97 1.23 0.83
C ARG A 279 -19.36 2.41 -0.05
N LEU A 280 -19.61 3.59 0.57
CA LEU A 280 -19.92 4.80 -0.19
C LEU A 280 -18.74 5.23 -1.08
N LEU A 281 -17.53 5.23 -0.55
CA LEU A 281 -16.34 5.62 -1.30
C LEU A 281 -16.07 4.68 -2.48
N VAL A 282 -16.21 3.36 -2.29
CA VAL A 282 -16.06 2.38 -3.37
C VAL A 282 -17.19 2.51 -4.41
N ALA A 283 -18.43 2.79 -3.97
CA ALA A 283 -19.54 3.06 -4.89
C ALA A 283 -19.25 4.31 -5.76
N LEU A 284 -18.78 5.39 -5.14
CA LEU A 284 -18.41 6.61 -5.87
C LEU A 284 -17.23 6.36 -6.82
N LEU A 285 -16.22 5.59 -6.38
CA LEU A 285 -15.11 5.19 -7.23
C LEU A 285 -15.58 4.42 -8.47
N ALA A 286 -16.44 3.40 -8.28
CA ALA A 286 -16.99 2.60 -9.36
C ALA A 286 -17.81 3.46 -10.34
N VAL A 287 -18.64 4.36 -9.83
CA VAL A 287 -19.44 5.30 -10.66
C VAL A 287 -18.54 6.25 -11.44
N CYS A 288 -17.48 6.76 -10.84
CA CYS A 288 -16.53 7.66 -11.51
C CYS A 288 -15.71 6.99 -12.63
N TYR A 289 -15.61 5.66 -12.63
CA TYR A 289 -14.97 4.93 -13.74
C TYR A 289 -15.87 4.79 -14.97
N LEU A 290 -17.20 4.80 -14.83
CA LEU A 290 -18.13 4.61 -15.94
C LEU A 290 -18.02 5.68 -17.05
N PRO A 291 -17.86 6.99 -16.75
CA PRO A 291 -17.72 8.00 -17.78
C PRO A 291 -16.49 7.85 -18.68
N LEU A 292 -15.46 7.11 -18.26
CA LEU A 292 -14.29 6.83 -19.09
C LEU A 292 -14.66 6.02 -20.35
N MET A 293 -15.75 5.24 -20.30
CA MET A 293 -16.28 4.51 -21.46
C MET A 293 -16.83 5.41 -22.56
N LEU A 294 -17.14 6.67 -22.26
CA LEU A 294 -17.61 7.62 -23.27
C LEU A 294 -16.52 8.02 -24.26
N MET A 295 -15.26 7.81 -23.89
CA MET A 295 -14.06 8.12 -24.70
C MET A 295 -14.16 9.49 -25.41
N PRO A 296 -14.44 10.58 -24.70
CA PRO A 296 -14.54 11.91 -25.30
C PRO A 296 -13.14 12.36 -25.77
N GLY A 297 -13.07 13.52 -26.44
CA GLY A 297 -11.79 14.10 -26.84
C GLY A 297 -10.82 14.28 -25.67
N ALA A 298 -9.51 14.34 -25.93
CA ALA A 298 -8.41 14.22 -24.96
C ALA A 298 -8.57 15.10 -23.70
N VAL A 299 -8.96 16.37 -23.85
CA VAL A 299 -9.12 17.30 -22.71
C VAL A 299 -10.22 16.80 -21.75
N SER A 300 -11.37 16.41 -22.30
CA SER A 300 -12.50 15.90 -21.50
C SER A 300 -12.14 14.57 -20.83
N MET A 301 -11.38 13.71 -21.51
CA MET A 301 -10.91 12.44 -20.96
C MET A 301 -9.95 12.66 -19.79
N VAL A 302 -9.04 13.62 -19.89
CA VAL A 302 -8.14 14.01 -18.77
C VAL A 302 -8.97 14.47 -17.57
N LEU A 303 -10.00 15.30 -17.76
CA LEU A 303 -10.86 15.75 -16.66
C LEU A 303 -11.65 14.59 -16.02
N LEU A 304 -12.17 13.66 -16.83
CA LEU A 304 -12.85 12.46 -16.35
C LEU A 304 -11.87 11.55 -15.57
N THR A 305 -10.61 11.47 -16.00
CA THR A 305 -9.59 10.68 -15.33
C THR A 305 -9.19 11.30 -13.98
N VAL A 306 -9.14 12.65 -13.86
CA VAL A 306 -9.03 13.30 -12.54
C VAL A 306 -10.17 12.87 -11.63
N LEU A 307 -11.41 12.93 -12.12
CA LEU A 307 -12.60 12.54 -11.35
C LEU A 307 -12.55 11.07 -10.94
N ALA A 308 -12.10 10.18 -11.83
CA ALA A 308 -11.92 8.76 -11.57
C ALA A 308 -10.90 8.51 -10.44
N GLY A 309 -9.85 9.34 -10.31
CA GLY A 309 -8.85 9.25 -9.25
C GLY A 309 -9.32 9.73 -7.87
N VAL A 310 -10.27 10.68 -7.80
CA VAL A 310 -10.62 11.41 -6.56
C VAL A 310 -10.95 10.49 -5.38
N PHE A 311 -11.58 9.34 -5.60
CA PHE A 311 -11.99 8.46 -4.52
C PHE A 311 -10.99 7.34 -4.20
N LEU A 312 -9.89 7.19 -4.96
CA LEU A 312 -8.92 6.11 -4.78
C LEU A 312 -8.19 6.21 -3.43
N ALA A 313 -7.48 7.32 -3.19
CA ALA A 313 -6.77 7.52 -1.93
C ALA A 313 -7.71 7.57 -0.69
N PRO A 314 -8.90 8.18 -0.73
CA PRO A 314 -9.91 8.03 0.32
C PRO A 314 -10.33 6.59 0.62
N CYS A 315 -10.53 5.75 -0.42
CA CYS A 315 -10.83 4.32 -0.25
C CYS A 315 -9.70 3.62 0.51
N ILE A 316 -8.46 3.83 0.08
CA ILE A 316 -7.26 3.23 0.70
C ILE A 316 -7.13 3.69 2.16
N ALA A 317 -7.26 4.99 2.44
CA ALA A 317 -7.18 5.53 3.79
C ALA A 317 -8.27 4.98 4.72
N CYS A 318 -9.51 4.85 4.21
CA CYS A 318 -10.62 4.26 4.96
C CYS A 318 -10.40 2.76 5.22
N ALA A 319 -9.80 2.04 4.27
CA ALA A 319 -9.43 0.65 4.46
C ALA A 319 -8.36 0.47 5.53
N PHE A 320 -7.37 1.37 5.62
CA PHE A 320 -6.37 1.32 6.69
C PHE A 320 -6.99 1.41 8.07
N VAL A 321 -8.01 2.28 8.24
CA VAL A 321 -8.79 2.35 9.49
C VAL A 321 -9.46 1.00 9.80
N LEU A 322 -10.10 0.38 8.80
CA LEU A 322 -10.78 -0.89 9.00
C LEU A 322 -9.81 -2.06 9.22
N VAL A 323 -8.63 -2.04 8.61
CA VAL A 323 -7.58 -3.02 8.90
C VAL A 323 -7.15 -2.93 10.35
N ASP A 324 -6.92 -1.72 10.87
CA ASP A 324 -6.54 -1.52 12.27
C ASP A 324 -7.61 -2.08 13.25
N VAL A 325 -8.88 -1.85 12.93
CA VAL A 325 -10.02 -2.35 13.72
C VAL A 325 -10.19 -3.87 13.64
N HIS A 326 -9.98 -4.47 12.45
CA HIS A 326 -10.25 -5.90 12.21
C HIS A 326 -9.02 -6.80 12.33
N ALA A 327 -7.81 -6.23 12.44
CA ALA A 327 -6.61 -7.02 12.64
C ALA A 327 -6.68 -7.75 13.99
N PRO A 328 -6.52 -9.07 14.03
CA PRO A 328 -6.43 -9.80 15.29
C PRO A 328 -5.25 -9.27 16.13
N ARG A 329 -5.38 -9.33 17.45
CA ARG A 329 -4.30 -8.90 18.36
C ARG A 329 -2.98 -9.55 17.98
N GLY A 330 -1.93 -8.74 17.90
CA GLY A 330 -0.59 -9.22 17.56
C GLY A 330 -0.35 -9.51 16.09
N THR A 331 -1.17 -9.00 15.15
CA THR A 331 -1.04 -9.25 13.71
C THR A 331 -1.25 -8.00 12.85
N VAL A 332 -1.02 -6.81 13.40
CA VAL A 332 -1.37 -5.54 12.73
C VAL A 332 -0.49 -5.30 11.51
N THR A 333 0.82 -5.49 11.62
CA THR A 333 1.74 -5.31 10.49
C THR A 333 1.49 -6.34 9.38
N GLU A 334 1.23 -7.60 9.76
CA GLU A 334 0.83 -8.67 8.85
C GLU A 334 -0.46 -8.30 8.09
N ALA A 335 -1.47 -7.77 8.78
CA ALA A 335 -2.75 -7.39 8.19
C ALA A 335 -2.62 -6.26 7.17
N PHE A 336 -1.85 -5.21 7.48
CA PHE A 336 -1.54 -4.14 6.51
C PHE A 336 -0.76 -4.66 5.30
N SER A 337 0.20 -5.56 5.52
CA SER A 337 0.96 -6.18 4.43
C SER A 337 0.05 -7.00 3.51
N TRP A 338 -0.90 -7.77 4.06
CA TRP A 338 -1.89 -8.50 3.26
C TRP A 338 -2.75 -7.57 2.41
N LEU A 339 -3.20 -6.41 2.95
CA LEU A 339 -4.00 -5.47 2.18
C LEU A 339 -3.22 -4.94 0.96
N VAL A 340 -1.97 -4.51 1.16
CA VAL A 340 -1.11 -4.02 0.07
C VAL A 340 -0.85 -5.12 -0.96
N THR A 341 -0.51 -6.32 -0.50
CA THR A 341 -0.29 -7.48 -1.37
C THR A 341 -1.52 -7.77 -2.23
N THR A 342 -2.70 -7.85 -1.62
CA THR A 342 -3.94 -8.17 -2.34
C THR A 342 -4.30 -7.09 -3.35
N PHE A 343 -4.13 -5.83 -3.00
CA PHE A 343 -4.31 -4.71 -3.93
C PHE A 343 -3.35 -4.80 -5.13
N THR A 344 -2.07 -5.09 -4.89
CA THR A 344 -1.05 -5.22 -5.94
C THR A 344 -1.32 -6.44 -6.84
N VAL A 345 -1.70 -7.57 -6.26
CA VAL A 345 -2.13 -8.77 -7.02
C VAL A 345 -3.35 -8.43 -7.87
N GLY A 346 -4.33 -7.72 -7.29
CA GLY A 346 -5.49 -7.23 -8.03
C GLY A 346 -5.09 -6.37 -9.24
N ALA A 347 -4.18 -5.41 -9.03
CA ALA A 347 -3.68 -4.56 -10.12
C ALA A 347 -3.01 -5.37 -11.24
N SER A 348 -2.19 -6.36 -10.87
CA SER A 348 -1.56 -7.26 -11.84
C SER A 348 -2.58 -8.09 -12.62
N VAL A 349 -3.61 -8.61 -11.94
CA VAL A 349 -4.71 -9.34 -12.59
C VAL A 349 -5.50 -8.42 -13.52
N GLY A 350 -5.78 -7.19 -13.08
CA GLY A 350 -6.47 -6.18 -13.89
C GLY A 350 -5.71 -5.83 -15.17
N THR A 351 -4.40 -5.61 -15.06
CA THR A 351 -3.51 -5.40 -16.20
C THR A 351 -3.54 -6.58 -17.16
N GLY A 352 -3.44 -7.81 -16.63
CA GLY A 352 -3.45 -9.03 -17.44
C GLY A 352 -4.78 -9.31 -18.14
N LEU A 353 -5.90 -9.01 -17.50
CA LEU A 353 -7.24 -9.18 -18.10
C LEU A 353 -7.58 -8.08 -19.09
N ALA A 354 -7.14 -6.84 -18.85
CA ALA A 354 -7.45 -5.72 -19.74
C ALA A 354 -6.78 -5.88 -21.12
N GLY A 355 -5.58 -6.51 -21.19
CA GLY A 355 -4.89 -6.72 -22.47
C GLY A 355 -5.74 -7.43 -23.53
N PRO A 356 -6.16 -8.70 -23.31
CA PRO A 356 -7.04 -9.42 -24.24
C PRO A 356 -8.38 -8.72 -24.51
N VAL A 357 -8.95 -8.05 -23.49
CA VAL A 357 -10.21 -7.31 -23.64
C VAL A 357 -10.04 -6.14 -24.61
N VAL A 358 -8.94 -5.41 -24.48
CA VAL A 358 -8.60 -4.30 -25.40
C VAL A 358 -8.29 -4.83 -26.80
N GLU A 359 -7.54 -5.91 -26.92
CA GLU A 359 -7.15 -6.49 -28.23
C GLU A 359 -8.35 -6.94 -29.05
N HIS A 360 -9.38 -7.53 -28.42
CA HIS A 360 -10.55 -8.04 -29.11
C HIS A 360 -11.74 -7.07 -29.16
N GLY A 361 -11.83 -6.16 -28.19
CA GLY A 361 -12.98 -5.27 -28.02
C GLY A 361 -12.68 -3.77 -28.14
N GLY A 362 -11.39 -3.40 -28.27
CA GLY A 362 -10.95 -2.02 -28.31
C GLY A 362 -10.97 -1.30 -26.96
N ALA A 363 -10.60 -0.03 -26.96
CA ALA A 363 -10.47 0.81 -25.78
C ALA A 363 -11.77 0.91 -24.96
N LEU A 364 -12.93 0.93 -25.61
CA LEU A 364 -14.24 1.00 -24.95
C LEU A 364 -14.43 -0.13 -23.94
N TRP A 365 -14.18 -1.38 -24.36
CA TRP A 365 -14.30 -2.54 -23.47
C TRP A 365 -13.19 -2.58 -22.43
N GLY A 366 -12.01 -2.06 -22.78
CA GLY A 366 -10.93 -1.85 -21.82
C GLY A 366 -11.37 -0.97 -20.64
N PHE A 367 -12.06 0.15 -20.90
CA PHE A 367 -12.61 1.03 -19.86
C PHE A 367 -13.86 0.48 -19.15
N ALA A 368 -14.49 -0.58 -19.66
CA ALA A 368 -15.57 -1.27 -18.95
C ALA A 368 -15.02 -2.10 -17.77
N VAL A 369 -13.80 -2.64 -17.87
CA VAL A 369 -13.17 -3.50 -16.83
C VAL A 369 -13.07 -2.78 -15.48
N PRO A 370 -12.54 -1.54 -15.36
CA PRO A 370 -12.46 -0.84 -14.08
C PRO A 370 -13.84 -0.61 -13.45
N GLY A 371 -14.85 -0.26 -14.24
CA GLY A 371 -16.24 -0.11 -13.76
C GLY A 371 -16.79 -1.42 -13.20
N ALA A 372 -16.63 -2.52 -13.95
CA ALA A 372 -17.05 -3.86 -13.53
C ALA A 372 -16.32 -4.31 -12.24
N ALA A 373 -15.00 -4.11 -12.17
CA ALA A 373 -14.20 -4.43 -10.99
C ALA A 373 -14.64 -3.61 -9.77
N GLY A 374 -14.86 -2.30 -9.94
CA GLY A 374 -15.38 -1.43 -8.89
C GLY A 374 -16.75 -1.89 -8.38
N PHE A 375 -17.64 -2.31 -9.28
CA PHE A 375 -18.95 -2.85 -8.92
C PHE A 375 -18.84 -4.18 -8.16
N VAL A 376 -17.95 -5.10 -8.58
CA VAL A 376 -17.71 -6.36 -7.85
C VAL A 376 -17.14 -6.08 -6.45
N SER A 377 -16.22 -5.12 -6.33
CA SER A 377 -15.73 -4.67 -5.02
C SER A 377 -16.87 -4.20 -4.11
N LEU A 378 -17.79 -3.40 -4.65
CA LEU A 378 -18.97 -2.92 -3.92
C LEU A 378 -19.88 -4.08 -3.50
N LEU A 379 -20.12 -5.07 -4.38
CA LEU A 379 -20.87 -6.28 -4.05
C LEU A 379 -20.23 -7.07 -2.91
N VAL A 380 -18.92 -7.25 -2.94
CA VAL A 380 -18.18 -7.91 -1.84
C VAL A 380 -18.43 -7.18 -0.52
N LEU A 381 -18.28 -5.84 -0.50
CA LEU A 381 -18.52 -5.03 0.70
C LEU A 381 -19.99 -5.02 1.15
N ALA A 382 -20.94 -5.14 0.23
CA ALA A 382 -22.36 -5.22 0.55
C ALA A 382 -22.71 -6.58 1.15
N CYS A 383 -22.26 -7.68 0.56
CA CYS A 383 -22.49 -9.04 1.05
C CYS A 383 -21.82 -9.30 2.41
N THR A 384 -20.66 -8.69 2.65
CA THR A 384 -19.89 -8.85 3.89
C THR A 384 -20.16 -7.75 4.92
N GLY A 385 -21.13 -6.88 4.68
CA GLY A 385 -21.43 -5.71 5.50
C GLY A 385 -21.66 -6.01 6.98
N ARG A 386 -22.29 -7.15 7.30
CA ARG A 386 -22.51 -7.60 8.70
C ARG A 386 -21.21 -7.98 9.41
N VAL A 387 -20.28 -8.57 8.67
CA VAL A 387 -18.97 -9.00 9.22
C VAL A 387 -18.07 -7.78 9.44
N LEU A 388 -18.16 -6.77 8.58
CA LEU A 388 -17.41 -5.52 8.69
C LEU A 388 -17.97 -4.58 9.77
N ALA A 389 -19.27 -4.67 10.08
CA ALA A 389 -19.91 -3.88 11.15
C ALA A 389 -19.75 -4.53 12.54
N ALA A 390 -19.37 -5.81 12.62
CA ALA A 390 -19.19 -6.50 13.89
C ALA A 390 -17.97 -5.92 14.63
N PRO A 391 -18.08 -5.56 15.92
CA PRO A 391 -16.93 -5.12 16.70
C PRO A 391 -15.88 -6.24 16.75
N ALA A 392 -14.62 -5.86 16.63
CA ALA A 392 -13.51 -6.81 16.72
C ALA A 392 -13.64 -7.63 18.03
N ARG A 393 -13.48 -8.96 17.96
CA ARG A 393 -13.63 -9.85 19.14
C ARG A 393 -12.85 -9.40 20.38
N GLY A 394 -11.77 -8.60 20.20
CA GLY A 394 -11.02 -8.02 21.31
C GLY A 394 -11.72 -6.87 22.06
N ALA A 395 -12.61 -6.13 21.40
CA ALA A 395 -13.36 -5.04 22.04
C ALA A 395 -14.48 -5.59 22.92
N VAL A 396 -15.09 -6.72 22.54
CA VAL A 396 -16.13 -7.39 23.34
C VAL A 396 -15.55 -7.94 24.65
N VAL A 397 -14.33 -8.49 24.62
CA VAL A 397 -13.67 -9.00 25.84
C VAL A 397 -13.24 -7.86 26.76
N ALA A 398 -12.80 -6.72 26.23
CA ALA A 398 -12.49 -5.54 27.05
C ALA A 398 -13.74 -4.95 27.72
N ALA A 399 -14.84 -4.82 26.98
CA ALA A 399 -16.12 -4.33 27.50
C ALA A 399 -16.73 -5.30 28.54
N SER A 400 -16.57 -6.62 28.37
CA SER A 400 -17.02 -7.61 29.34
C SER A 400 -16.15 -7.64 30.60
N SER A 401 -14.86 -7.34 30.51
CA SER A 401 -13.95 -7.25 31.68
C SER A 401 -14.11 -5.95 32.47
N GLU A 402 -14.62 -4.90 31.85
CA GLU A 402 -14.89 -3.60 32.48
C GLU A 402 -16.24 -3.63 33.23
N ASN A 403 -17.16 -4.50 32.81
CA ASN A 403 -18.48 -4.74 33.44
C ASN A 403 -18.50 -5.94 34.38
N ASP A 404 -17.37 -6.47 34.82
CA ASP A 404 -17.31 -7.53 35.81
C ASP A 404 -17.58 -6.96 37.22
N PRO A 405 -18.76 -7.19 37.83
CA PRO A 405 -19.08 -6.65 39.14
C PRO A 405 -18.21 -7.19 40.29
N ASN A 406 -17.40 -8.23 40.03
CA ASN A 406 -16.49 -8.79 41.02
C ASN A 406 -15.15 -8.02 41.14
N ARG A 407 -14.84 -7.06 40.25
CA ARG A 407 -13.67 -6.20 40.38
C ARG A 407 -13.79 -5.12 41.47
N ALA A 408 -14.98 -4.89 41.98
CA ALA A 408 -15.25 -3.89 43.04
C ALA A 408 -14.97 -4.38 44.47
N VAL A 409 -14.53 -5.62 44.66
CA VAL A 409 -14.29 -6.20 45.97
C VAL A 409 -12.84 -6.63 46.14
N GLU A 410 -11.89 -5.69 45.98
CA GLU A 410 -10.61 -5.83 46.67
C GLU A 410 -10.64 -5.03 47.98
N PRO A 411 -10.51 -5.67 49.15
CA PRO A 411 -10.49 -4.96 50.42
C PRO A 411 -9.18 -4.11 50.49
N ARG A 412 -9.39 -2.79 50.62
CA ARG A 412 -8.29 -1.90 51.03
C ARG A 412 -7.80 -2.39 52.41
N PHE A 413 -6.67 -3.06 52.41
CA PHE A 413 -5.91 -3.25 53.66
C PHE A 413 -5.43 -1.87 54.13
N SER A 414 -6.12 -1.34 55.13
CA SER A 414 -5.69 -0.20 55.93
C SER A 414 -4.44 -0.61 56.69
N SER A 415 -3.30 -0.06 56.31
CA SER A 415 -2.10 -0.02 57.19
C SER A 415 -2.40 0.92 58.34
N GLY A 416 -2.94 0.37 59.46
CA GLY A 416 -2.99 1.04 60.77
C GLY A 416 -1.59 1.14 61.33
N HIS A 417 -1.16 2.36 61.54
CA HIS A 417 -0.11 2.68 62.47
C HIS A 417 -0.47 2.20 63.88
N GLN A 418 0.50 1.58 64.55
CA GLN A 418 0.66 1.77 66.02
C GLN A 418 2.13 1.47 66.42
N ALA A 419 2.68 2.47 67.12
CA ALA A 419 3.79 2.53 68.10
C ALA A 419 5.21 2.20 67.62
#